data_80fa2c0f68a6c7bc5f939c26417325a1
#
_entry.id   80fa2c0f68a6c7bc5f939c26417325a1
#
_cell.length_a   1.000
_cell.length_b   1.000
_cell.length_c   1.000
_cell.angle_alpha   90.00
_cell.angle_beta   90.00
_cell.angle_gamma   90.00
#
_symmetry.space_group_name_H-M   'P 1'
#
loop_
_entity.id
_entity.type
_entity.pdbx_description
1 polymer ?
#
loop_
_entity_poly.entity_id
_entity_poly.type
_entity_poly.pdbx_seq_one_letter_code
_entity_poly.pdbx_strand_id
1 'polypeptide(L)' 'MDWQLSDLEVVADRFGITVRRGKGSHVSFSHPKWIEILTVPAHRPIKPVYVKKFVSLIDVLKEGQYE' A
#
# COMPACT_ATOMS: atom_id res chain seq x y z
N MET A 1 11.36 11.53 7.99
CA MET A 1 10.28 11.94 7.06
C MET A 1 9.05 11.06 7.28
N ASP A 2 7.92 11.69 7.50
CA ASP A 2 6.70 10.96 7.82
C ASP A 2 5.90 10.67 6.56
N TRP A 3 5.46 9.42 6.43
CA TRP A 3 4.61 9.02 5.33
C TRP A 3 3.15 9.34 5.64
N GLN A 4 2.46 9.87 4.65
CA GLN A 4 1.02 10.13 4.72
C GLN A 4 0.30 9.08 3.88
N LEU A 5 -0.98 8.88 4.20
CA LEU A 5 -1.80 7.94 3.42
C LEU A 5 -1.82 8.32 1.94
N SER A 6 -1.89 9.62 1.63
CA SER A 6 -1.88 10.10 0.26
C SER A 6 -0.62 9.69 -0.51
N ASP A 7 0.52 9.57 0.19
CA ASP A 7 1.76 9.12 -0.44
C ASP A 7 1.63 7.68 -0.91
N LEU A 8 1.03 6.83 -0.08
CA LEU A 8 0.80 5.44 -0.44
C LEU A 8 -0.19 5.33 -1.60
N GLU A 9 -1.20 6.18 -1.62
CA GLU A 9 -2.21 6.18 -2.67
C GLU A 9 -1.62 6.58 -4.03
N VAL A 10 -0.71 7.55 -4.04
CA VAL A 10 -0.02 7.96 -5.27
C VAL A 10 0.80 6.81 -5.85
N VAL A 11 1.56 6.12 -5.00
CA VAL A 11 2.36 4.97 -5.42
C VAL A 11 1.45 3.84 -5.89
N ALA A 12 0.37 3.60 -5.16
CA ALA A 12 -0.60 2.56 -5.53
C ALA A 12 -1.16 2.79 -6.93
N ASP A 13 -1.49 4.03 -7.25
CA ASP A 13 -2.01 4.38 -8.57
C ASP A 13 -1.01 4.02 -9.68
N ARG A 14 0.26 4.29 -9.45
CA ARG A 14 1.31 4.01 -10.43
C ARG A 14 1.53 2.53 -10.68
N PHE A 15 1.26 1.69 -9.69
CA PHE A 15 1.48 0.24 -9.80
C PHE A 15 0.19 -0.54 -10.06
N GLY A 16 -0.92 0.15 -10.30
CA GLY A 16 -2.18 -0.53 -10.56
C GLY A 16 -2.74 -1.23 -9.34
N ILE A 17 -2.40 -0.76 -8.15
CA ILE A 17 -2.89 -1.30 -6.90
C ILE A 17 -4.28 -0.74 -6.63
N THR A 18 -5.23 -1.61 -6.30
CA THR A 18 -6.58 -1.18 -5.96
C THR A 18 -6.60 -0.64 -4.53
N VAL A 19 -7.13 0.57 -4.38
CA VAL A 19 -7.28 1.21 -3.08
C VAL A 19 -8.76 1.23 -2.74
N ARG A 20 -9.10 0.69 -1.58
CA ARG A 20 -10.49 0.64 -1.13
C ARG A 20 -10.61 1.17 0.29
N ARG A 21 -11.49 2.14 0.47
CA ARG A 21 -11.76 2.69 1.80
C ARG A 21 -12.83 1.85 2.48
N GLY A 22 -12.46 1.29 3.64
CA GLY A 22 -13.39 0.51 4.44
C GLY A 22 -14.13 1.38 5.44
N LYS A 23 -14.83 0.71 6.35
CA LYS A 23 -15.51 1.41 7.43
C LYS A 23 -14.50 2.02 8.39
N GLY A 24 -14.83 3.19 8.89
CA GLY A 24 -13.99 3.90 9.85
C GLY A 24 -12.72 4.43 9.18
N SER A 25 -11.60 4.24 9.84
CA SER A 25 -10.33 4.83 9.43
C SER A 25 -9.39 3.83 8.76
N HIS A 26 -9.91 2.83 8.08
CA HIS A 26 -9.09 1.81 7.44
C HIS A 26 -9.13 1.93 5.93
N VAL A 27 -7.97 1.75 5.30
CA VAL A 27 -7.83 1.75 3.84
C VAL A 27 -7.12 0.46 3.45
N SER A 28 -7.65 -0.23 2.45
CA SER A 28 -7.10 -1.49 1.98
C SER A 28 -6.44 -1.32 0.63
N PHE A 29 -5.27 -1.95 0.48
CA PHE A 29 -4.52 -1.99 -0.77
C PHE A 29 -4.46 -3.43 -1.24
N SER A 30 -4.83 -3.67 -2.49
CA SER A 30 -4.84 -5.02 -3.05
C SER A 30 -4.33 -5.04 -4.48
N HIS A 31 -3.81 -6.19 -4.91
CA HIS A 31 -3.29 -6.37 -6.25
C HIS A 31 -3.39 -7.85 -6.62
N PRO A 32 -3.68 -8.18 -7.90
CA PRO A 32 -3.78 -9.58 -8.32
C PRO A 32 -2.54 -10.44 -8.05
N LYS A 33 -1.36 -9.82 -8.01
CA LYS A 33 -0.12 -10.53 -7.74
C LYS A 33 0.19 -10.69 -6.26
N TRP A 34 -0.60 -10.06 -5.41
CA TRP A 34 -0.42 -10.18 -3.96
C TRP A 34 -1.29 -11.29 -3.40
N ILE A 35 -0.74 -12.07 -2.50
CA ILE A 35 -1.49 -13.13 -1.82
C ILE A 35 -2.43 -12.55 -0.78
N GLU A 36 -2.01 -11.46 -0.14
CA GLU A 36 -2.78 -10.85 0.92
C GLU A 36 -3.15 -9.40 0.63
N ILE A 37 -4.16 -8.91 1.34
CA ILE A 37 -4.58 -7.51 1.27
C ILE A 37 -3.92 -6.77 2.41
N LEU A 38 -3.31 -5.62 2.12
CA LEU A 38 -2.72 -4.77 3.14
C LEU A 38 -3.76 -3.76 3.63
N THR A 39 -4.13 -3.86 4.89
CA THR A 39 -5.05 -2.91 5.51
C THR A 39 -4.27 -1.97 6.41
N VAL A 40 -4.42 -0.67 6.18
CA VAL A 40 -3.66 0.37 6.87
C VAL A 40 -4.63 1.31 7.59
N PRO A 41 -4.44 1.54 8.91
CA PRO A 41 -5.21 2.57 9.60
C PRO A 41 -4.87 3.95 9.05
N ALA A 42 -5.88 4.76 8.80
CA ALA A 42 -5.69 6.11 8.24
C ALA A 42 -5.28 7.12 9.31
N HIS A 43 -4.25 6.79 10.08
CA HIS A 43 -3.69 7.70 11.08
C HIS A 43 -2.56 8.53 10.49
N ARG A 44 -2.29 9.65 11.10
CA ARG A 44 -1.20 10.55 10.67
C ARG A 44 -0.17 10.66 11.77
N PRO A 45 1.11 10.39 11.45
CA PRO A 45 1.61 9.77 10.22
C PRO A 45 1.34 8.26 10.20
N ILE A 46 1.58 7.63 9.06
CA ILE A 46 1.47 6.17 8.94
C ILE A 46 2.60 5.53 9.74
N LYS A 47 2.28 4.53 10.54
CA LYS A 47 3.29 3.85 11.34
C LYS A 47 4.30 3.12 10.45
N PRO A 48 5.59 3.13 10.83
CA PRO A 48 6.64 2.50 10.02
C PRO A 48 6.39 1.05 9.64
N VAL A 49 5.71 0.29 10.49
CA VAL A 49 5.43 -1.12 10.20
C VAL A 49 4.59 -1.27 8.93
N TYR A 50 3.64 -0.37 8.71
CA TYR A 50 2.80 -0.41 7.52
C TYR A 50 3.56 0.08 6.29
N VAL A 51 4.40 1.10 6.45
CA VAL A 51 5.23 1.59 5.36
C VAL A 51 6.18 0.51 4.87
N LYS A 52 6.82 -0.19 5.80
CA LYS A 52 7.74 -1.29 5.46
C LYS A 52 7.01 -2.40 4.70
N LYS A 53 5.83 -2.77 5.16
CA LYS A 53 5.06 -3.81 4.49
C LYS A 53 4.64 -3.37 3.10
N PHE A 54 4.20 -2.14 2.95
CA PHE A 54 3.83 -1.58 1.65
C PHE A 54 5.01 -1.61 0.68
N VAL A 55 6.18 -1.16 1.13
CA VAL A 55 7.39 -1.16 0.30
C VAL A 55 7.76 -2.58 -0.12
N SER A 56 7.67 -3.54 0.79
CA SER A 56 7.94 -4.94 0.46
C SER A 56 7.00 -5.45 -0.63
N LEU A 57 5.73 -5.08 -0.55
CA LEU A 57 4.75 -5.49 -1.56
C LEU A 57 5.00 -4.80 -2.90
N ILE A 58 5.46 -3.55 -2.89
CA ILE A 58 5.85 -2.86 -4.11
C ILE A 58 7.05 -3.57 -4.77
N ASP A 59 8.01 -4.02 -3.96
CA ASP A 59 9.17 -4.75 -4.49
C ASP A 59 8.75 -6.02 -5.24
N VAL A 60 7.72 -6.71 -4.76
CA VAL A 60 7.19 -7.88 -5.44
C VAL A 60 6.74 -7.50 -6.86
N LEU A 61 6.06 -6.37 -6.99
CA LEU A 61 5.58 -5.90 -8.29
C LEU A 61 6.73 -5.49 -9.20
N LYS A 62 7.78 -4.86 -8.64
CA LYS A 62 8.95 -4.47 -9.41
C LYS A 62 9.71 -5.68 -9.94
N GLU A 63 9.85 -6.72 -9.12
CA GLU A 63 10.51 -7.95 -9.54
C GLU A 63 9.80 -8.58 -10.72
N GLY A 64 8.48 -8.57 -10.71
CA GLY A 64 7.70 -9.10 -11.82
C GLY A 64 7.88 -8.33 -13.12
N GLN A 65 8.32 -7.07 -13.05
CA GLN A 65 8.52 -6.25 -14.24
C GLN A 65 9.81 -6.57 -15.00
N TYR A 66 10.74 -7.24 -14.34
CA TYR A 66 12.04 -7.56 -14.94
C TYR A 66 12.11 -8.93 -15.59
N GLU A 67 11.03 -9.67 -15.51
CA GLU A 67 10.97 -11.00 -16.14
C GLU A 67 10.39 -10.92 -17.57
#